data_9f6bb6d610784744c34a3f52b51d8247
#
_entry.id   9f6bb6d610784744c34a3f52b51d8247
#
_cell.length_a   1.000
_cell.length_b   1.000
_cell.length_c   1.000
_cell.angle_alpha   90.00
_cell.angle_beta   90.00
_cell.angle_gamma   90.00
#
_symmetry.space_group_name_H-M   'P 1'
#
loop_
_entity.id
_entity.type
_entity.pdbx_description
1 polymer ?
#
loop_
_entity_poly.entity_id
_entity_poly.type
_entity_poly.pdbx_seq_one_letter_code
_entity_poly.pdbx_strand_id
1 'polypeptide(L)'
;MIDYTIREFRPETDILKPFDCGNSDLNGFLLETGTKEPNATLSEKELLAATFIVEDNTSHDILAYFSLLHDKIDRQIADKAIWNKLSREIPNAKRRSSYPALKIGKLAVSQTVKTHGLGTLILNFVEWSFLRERRAGCRFITVDALREAEGFYAKNFFKPLVKPAPEDETVLMFFDLKVIA
;
A
#
# COMPACT_ATOMS: atom_id res chain seq x y z
N MET A 1 24.15 -4.93 2.13
CA MET A 1 22.75 -5.38 1.97
C MET A 1 22.08 -5.13 3.30
N ILE A 2 20.91 -4.50 3.34
CA ILE A 2 20.19 -4.27 4.61
C ILE A 2 19.59 -5.62 5.02
N ASP A 3 19.84 -6.04 6.25
CA ASP A 3 19.26 -7.25 6.84
C ASP A 3 18.02 -6.84 7.63
N TYR A 4 16.83 -7.28 7.19
CA TYR A 4 15.56 -6.86 7.74
C TYR A 4 14.52 -7.97 7.80
N THR A 5 13.55 -7.78 8.68
CA THR A 5 12.35 -8.62 8.78
C THR A 5 11.10 -7.78 8.52
N ILE A 6 10.14 -8.35 7.79
CA ILE A 6 8.78 -7.79 7.66
C ILE A 6 7.88 -8.56 8.62
N ARG A 7 7.25 -7.85 9.53
CA ARG A 7 6.35 -8.43 10.53
C ARG A 7 5.08 -7.60 10.72
N GLU A 8 4.03 -8.23 11.19
CA GLU A 8 2.80 -7.53 11.58
C GLU A 8 3.06 -6.62 12.78
N PHE A 9 2.45 -5.45 12.78
CA PHE A 9 2.40 -4.55 13.92
C PHE A 9 1.39 -5.08 14.94
N ARG A 10 1.78 -5.14 16.21
CA ARG A 10 0.97 -5.59 17.33
C ARG A 10 0.89 -4.51 18.40
N PRO A 11 -0.16 -3.69 18.39
CA PRO A 11 -0.29 -2.54 19.31
C PRO A 11 -0.13 -2.87 20.78
N GLU A 12 -0.51 -4.10 21.18
CA GLU A 12 -0.48 -4.52 22.58
C GLU A 12 0.94 -4.83 23.10
N THR A 13 1.86 -5.15 22.21
CA THR A 13 3.20 -5.65 22.57
C THR A 13 4.34 -4.85 21.99
N ASP A 14 4.10 -4.14 20.89
CA ASP A 14 5.16 -3.41 20.18
C ASP A 14 5.47 -2.07 20.84
N ILE A 15 6.73 -1.86 21.15
CA ILE A 15 7.27 -0.55 21.53
C ILE A 15 7.95 0.02 20.30
N LEU A 16 7.28 0.97 19.66
CA LEU A 16 7.78 1.57 18.43
C LEU A 16 8.96 2.50 18.70
N LYS A 17 10.03 2.32 17.97
CA LYS A 17 11.16 3.25 17.94
C LYS A 17 10.82 4.50 17.12
N PRO A 18 11.56 5.60 17.29
CA PRO A 18 11.42 6.79 16.46
C PRO A 18 11.53 6.45 14.98
N PHE A 19 10.67 7.05 14.18
CA PHE A 19 10.62 6.86 12.73
C PHE A 19 10.41 8.21 12.04
N ASP A 20 11.15 8.46 10.98
CA ASP A 20 10.99 9.66 10.16
C ASP A 20 11.17 9.34 8.67
N CYS A 21 10.11 9.49 7.90
CA CYS A 21 10.12 9.36 6.44
C CYS A 21 10.16 10.70 5.71
N GLY A 22 10.19 11.83 6.45
CA GLY A 22 10.14 13.18 5.89
C GLY A 22 8.73 13.69 5.58
N ASN A 23 7.67 12.95 5.96
CA ASN A 23 6.28 13.36 5.80
C ASN A 23 5.58 13.24 7.17
N SER A 24 5.07 14.36 7.69
CA SER A 24 4.48 14.45 9.02
C SER A 24 3.23 13.58 9.19
N ASP A 25 2.39 13.48 8.14
CA ASP A 25 1.16 12.69 8.19
C ASP A 25 1.46 11.19 8.23
N LEU A 26 2.47 10.75 7.46
CA LEU A 26 2.92 9.37 7.48
C LEU A 26 3.63 9.03 8.80
N ASN A 27 4.45 9.94 9.33
CA ASN A 27 5.08 9.76 10.64
C ASN A 27 4.00 9.68 11.74
N GLY A 28 3.03 10.60 11.73
CA GLY A 28 1.94 10.66 12.70
C GLY A 28 0.96 9.49 12.62
N PHE A 29 0.86 8.82 11.47
CA PHE A 29 0.04 7.61 11.35
C PHE A 29 0.59 6.46 12.20
N LEU A 30 1.90 6.25 12.18
CA LEU A 30 2.56 5.17 12.90
C LEU A 30 2.86 5.53 14.35
N LEU A 31 3.33 6.76 14.58
CA LEU A 31 3.79 7.23 15.89
C LEU A 31 2.76 8.17 16.50
N GLU A 32 2.59 8.05 17.80
CA GLU A 32 1.78 8.98 18.55
C GLU A 32 2.39 10.38 18.55
N THR A 33 1.55 11.39 18.31
CA THR A 33 1.91 12.80 18.49
C THR A 33 1.05 13.41 19.61
N GLY A 34 1.59 13.44 20.82
CA GLY A 34 0.91 14.02 21.99
C GLY A 34 0.05 13.01 22.76
N THR A 35 -1.23 13.37 23.05
CA THR A 35 -2.13 12.56 23.90
C THR A 35 -3.05 11.61 23.12
N LYS A 36 -2.93 11.55 21.82
CA LYS A 36 -3.79 10.73 20.96
C LYS A 36 -3.11 9.40 20.61
N GLU A 37 -3.87 8.33 20.66
CA GLU A 37 -3.44 7.03 20.19
C GLU A 37 -3.14 7.08 18.68
N PRO A 38 -2.03 6.43 18.21
CA PRO A 38 -1.67 6.43 16.77
C PRO A 38 -2.78 5.85 15.92
N ASN A 39 -2.97 6.40 14.71
CA ASN A 39 -3.97 5.89 13.76
C ASN A 39 -3.69 4.45 13.32
N ALA A 40 -2.43 4.02 13.29
CA ALA A 40 -2.07 2.63 13.05
C ALA A 40 -2.67 1.71 14.11
N THR A 41 -2.52 2.05 15.39
CA THR A 41 -3.10 1.32 16.53
C THR A 41 -4.62 1.28 16.47
N LEU A 42 -5.26 2.42 16.20
CA LEU A 42 -6.73 2.48 16.08
C LEU A 42 -7.23 1.61 14.92
N SER A 43 -6.56 1.66 13.77
CA SER A 43 -6.93 0.87 12.59
C SER A 43 -6.81 -0.63 12.84
N GLU A 44 -5.78 -1.07 13.57
CA GLU A 44 -5.62 -2.48 13.97
C GLU A 44 -6.74 -2.92 14.93
N LYS A 45 -7.02 -2.15 15.98
CA LYS A 45 -8.05 -2.47 16.98
C LYS A 45 -9.45 -2.56 16.37
N GLU A 46 -9.74 -1.69 15.40
CA GLU A 46 -11.03 -1.65 14.71
C GLU A 46 -11.09 -2.56 13.47
N LEU A 47 -10.04 -3.35 13.20
CA LEU A 47 -9.92 -4.23 12.03
C LEU A 47 -10.11 -3.50 10.69
N LEU A 48 -9.74 -2.22 10.62
CA LEU A 48 -9.87 -1.39 9.42
C LEU A 48 -8.68 -1.53 8.46
N ALA A 49 -7.48 -1.78 9.02
CA ALA A 49 -6.28 -2.04 8.24
C ALA A 49 -5.32 -2.91 9.04
N ALA A 50 -4.55 -3.73 8.34
CA ALA A 50 -3.40 -4.44 8.90
C ALA A 50 -2.12 -3.65 8.61
N THR A 51 -1.34 -3.34 9.63
CA THR A 51 -0.08 -2.61 9.53
C THR A 51 1.10 -3.56 9.66
N PHE A 52 2.10 -3.36 8.81
CA PHE A 52 3.34 -4.13 8.79
C PHE A 52 4.53 -3.21 9.00
N ILE A 53 5.49 -3.69 9.79
CA ILE A 53 6.74 -2.98 10.07
C ILE A 53 7.88 -3.73 9.41
N VAL A 54 8.77 -2.98 8.77
CA VAL A 54 10.06 -3.45 8.26
C VAL A 54 11.12 -3.02 9.26
N GLU A 55 11.70 -3.98 9.94
CA GLU A 55 12.62 -3.77 11.07
C GLU A 55 14.01 -4.27 10.72
N ASP A 56 15.04 -3.49 11.05
CA ASP A 56 16.44 -3.91 10.96
C ASP A 56 16.72 -5.02 11.99
N ASN A 57 17.29 -6.14 11.52
CA ASN A 57 17.51 -7.31 12.38
C ASN A 57 18.59 -7.10 13.45
N THR A 58 19.44 -6.08 13.31
CA THR A 58 20.54 -5.80 14.23
C THR A 58 20.19 -4.68 15.22
N SER A 59 19.75 -3.54 14.68
CA SER A 59 19.46 -2.35 15.49
C SER A 59 18.03 -2.32 16.01
N HIS A 60 17.12 -3.11 15.42
CA HIS A 60 15.68 -3.06 15.66
C HIS A 60 15.07 -1.69 15.34
N ASP A 61 15.68 -0.92 14.45
CA ASP A 61 15.14 0.34 13.99
C ASP A 61 14.05 0.10 12.93
N ILE A 62 13.04 0.96 12.90
CA ILE A 62 11.99 0.90 11.91
C ILE A 62 12.53 1.49 10.61
N LEU A 63 12.76 0.65 9.61
CA LEU A 63 13.23 1.04 8.29
C LEU A 63 12.11 1.52 7.38
N ALA A 64 10.93 0.91 7.53
CA ALA A 64 9.73 1.26 6.78
C ALA A 64 8.48 0.69 7.47
N TYR A 65 7.32 1.17 7.05
CA TYR A 65 6.05 0.52 7.36
C TYR A 65 5.09 0.64 6.18
N PHE A 66 4.09 -0.23 6.15
CA PHE A 66 2.98 -0.14 5.22
C PHE A 66 1.70 -0.69 5.86
N SER A 67 0.55 -0.24 5.37
CA SER A 67 -0.75 -0.76 5.82
C SER A 67 -1.56 -1.28 4.65
N LEU A 68 -2.30 -2.36 4.88
CA LEU A 68 -3.12 -3.04 3.89
C LEU A 68 -4.57 -3.08 4.36
N LEU A 69 -5.51 -2.84 3.45
CA LEU A 69 -6.94 -2.95 3.70
C LEU A 69 -7.68 -3.45 2.46
N HIS A 70 -8.90 -3.92 2.65
CA HIS A 70 -9.75 -4.33 1.54
C HIS A 70 -10.26 -3.13 0.75
N ASP A 71 -10.33 -3.28 -0.57
CA ASP A 71 -10.81 -2.26 -1.50
C ASP A 71 -11.51 -2.91 -2.69
N LYS A 72 -11.97 -2.09 -3.61
CA LYS A 72 -12.49 -2.50 -4.91
C LYS A 72 -12.14 -1.48 -5.99
N ILE A 73 -11.93 -1.93 -7.20
CA ILE A 73 -12.03 -1.05 -8.35
C ILE A 73 -13.46 -1.10 -8.88
N ASP A 74 -14.03 0.07 -9.14
CA ASP A 74 -15.44 0.23 -9.49
C ASP A 74 -15.58 0.98 -10.81
N ARG A 75 -16.55 0.53 -11.65
CA ARG A 75 -16.86 1.15 -12.93
C ARG A 75 -17.28 2.62 -12.81
N GLN A 76 -17.87 3.00 -11.67
CA GLN A 76 -18.33 4.38 -11.46
C GLN A 76 -17.18 5.33 -11.14
N ILE A 77 -16.07 4.82 -10.62
CA ILE A 77 -14.90 5.60 -10.23
C ILE A 77 -13.87 5.60 -11.37
N ALA A 78 -13.63 4.44 -11.99
CA ALA A 78 -12.61 4.30 -13.02
C ALA A 78 -12.96 5.08 -14.30
N ASP A 79 -11.95 5.65 -14.93
CA ASP A 79 -12.09 6.22 -16.26
C ASP A 79 -12.68 5.19 -17.24
N LYS A 80 -13.64 5.62 -18.06
CA LYS A 80 -14.35 4.75 -19.00
C LYS A 80 -13.40 3.99 -19.94
N ALA A 81 -12.35 4.63 -20.43
CA ALA A 81 -11.37 4.00 -21.31
C ALA A 81 -10.56 2.92 -20.57
N ILE A 82 -10.13 3.21 -19.34
CA ILE A 82 -9.37 2.28 -18.48
C ILE A 82 -10.27 1.10 -18.12
N TRP A 83 -11.50 1.37 -17.65
CA TRP A 83 -12.46 0.32 -17.32
C TRP A 83 -12.75 -0.62 -18.50
N ASN A 84 -12.97 -0.06 -19.68
CA ASN A 84 -13.24 -0.84 -20.89
C ASN A 84 -12.06 -1.73 -21.30
N LYS A 85 -10.82 -1.26 -21.08
CA LYS A 85 -9.62 -2.07 -21.29
C LYS A 85 -9.55 -3.23 -20.29
N LEU A 86 -9.69 -2.95 -19.00
CA LEU A 86 -9.69 -3.97 -17.95
C LEU A 86 -10.80 -5.03 -18.16
N SER A 87 -12.01 -4.57 -18.49
CA SER A 87 -13.15 -5.46 -18.70
C SER A 87 -12.97 -6.41 -19.87
N ARG A 88 -12.23 -6.02 -20.91
CA ARG A 88 -11.94 -6.90 -22.06
C ARG A 88 -11.00 -8.06 -21.70
N GLU A 89 -10.11 -7.85 -20.73
CA GLU A 89 -9.18 -8.85 -20.23
C GLU A 89 -9.84 -9.86 -19.27
N ILE A 90 -11.09 -9.59 -18.87
CA ILE A 90 -11.86 -10.46 -17.98
C ILE A 90 -12.90 -11.23 -18.81
N PRO A 91 -13.00 -12.57 -18.66
CA PRO A 91 -14.00 -13.38 -19.37
C PRO A 91 -15.42 -12.85 -19.16
N ASN A 92 -16.24 -12.83 -20.21
CA ASN A 92 -17.61 -12.28 -20.19
C ASN A 92 -18.45 -12.78 -19.02
N ALA A 93 -18.41 -14.09 -18.72
CA ALA A 93 -19.16 -14.71 -17.64
C ALA A 93 -18.76 -14.20 -16.23
N LYS A 94 -17.62 -13.50 -16.11
CA LYS A 94 -17.11 -12.95 -14.86
C LYS A 94 -17.08 -11.43 -14.81
N ARG A 95 -17.61 -10.75 -15.84
CA ARG A 95 -17.69 -9.28 -15.86
C ARG A 95 -18.71 -8.79 -14.84
N ARG A 96 -18.27 -7.82 -14.04
CA ARG A 96 -19.04 -7.19 -12.95
C ARG A 96 -18.88 -5.68 -13.02
N SER A 97 -19.62 -4.94 -12.22
CA SER A 97 -19.48 -3.49 -12.04
C SER A 97 -18.30 -3.13 -11.13
N SER A 98 -17.83 -4.08 -10.33
CA SER A 98 -16.68 -3.90 -9.45
C SER A 98 -15.90 -5.20 -9.28
N TYR A 99 -14.63 -5.08 -8.94
CA TYR A 99 -13.73 -6.19 -8.66
C TYR A 99 -12.98 -5.94 -7.34
N PRO A 100 -12.80 -6.99 -6.51
CA PRO A 100 -12.07 -6.85 -5.26
C PRO A 100 -10.62 -6.45 -5.52
N ALA A 101 -10.14 -5.57 -4.67
CA ALA A 101 -8.77 -5.09 -4.65
C ALA A 101 -8.21 -5.12 -3.23
N LEU A 102 -6.88 -5.14 -3.12
CA LEU A 102 -6.15 -4.84 -1.91
C LEU A 102 -5.67 -3.41 -2.00
N LYS A 103 -5.89 -2.59 -0.98
CA LYS A 103 -5.37 -1.23 -0.95
C LYS A 103 -4.12 -1.14 -0.09
N ILE A 104 -3.09 -0.52 -0.63
CA ILE A 104 -1.97 -0.01 0.17
C ILE A 104 -2.45 1.32 0.73
N GLY A 105 -2.85 1.33 2.01
CA GLY A 105 -3.37 2.52 2.68
C GLY A 105 -2.27 3.53 2.99
N LYS A 106 -1.14 3.03 3.48
CA LYS A 106 0.07 3.80 3.76
C LYS A 106 1.30 3.00 3.32
N LEU A 107 2.32 3.69 2.86
CA LEU A 107 3.67 3.15 2.63
C LEU A 107 4.67 4.25 2.91
N ALA A 108 5.54 4.04 3.87
CA ALA A 108 6.57 5.00 4.26
C ALA A 108 7.92 4.31 4.46
N VAL A 109 8.98 4.94 3.98
CA VAL A 109 10.37 4.46 4.11
C VAL A 109 11.17 5.52 4.85
N SER A 110 11.92 5.10 5.88
CA SER A 110 12.79 5.99 6.65
C SER A 110 13.76 6.73 5.75
N GLN A 111 14.00 8.00 6.04
CA GLN A 111 14.97 8.81 5.31
C GLN A 111 16.37 8.20 5.30
N THR A 112 16.73 7.48 6.36
CA THR A 112 18.05 6.83 6.50
C THR A 112 18.32 5.74 5.45
N VAL A 113 17.25 5.13 4.89
CA VAL A 113 17.32 4.02 3.92
C VAL A 113 16.57 4.29 2.62
N LYS A 114 16.12 5.51 2.39
CA LYS A 114 15.24 5.87 1.25
C LYS A 114 15.82 5.53 -0.13
N THR A 115 17.14 5.55 -0.27
CA THR A 115 17.85 5.29 -1.53
C THR A 115 18.16 3.81 -1.80
N HIS A 116 17.81 2.91 -0.89
CA HIS A 116 18.18 1.50 -0.95
C HIS A 116 17.14 0.59 -1.64
N GLY A 117 16.13 1.17 -2.29
CA GLY A 117 15.12 0.39 -3.03
C GLY A 117 14.10 -0.35 -2.16
N LEU A 118 14.06 -0.07 -0.84
CA LEU A 118 13.20 -0.77 0.12
C LEU A 118 11.71 -0.64 -0.23
N GLY A 119 11.27 0.52 -0.74
CA GLY A 119 9.89 0.69 -1.19
C GLY A 119 9.48 -0.30 -2.29
N THR A 120 10.34 -0.53 -3.29
CA THR A 120 10.11 -1.52 -4.35
C THR A 120 10.08 -2.95 -3.79
N LEU A 121 10.98 -3.26 -2.83
CA LEU A 121 10.97 -4.57 -2.16
C LEU A 121 9.66 -4.80 -1.39
N ILE A 122 9.11 -3.77 -0.75
CA ILE A 122 7.81 -3.86 -0.07
C ILE A 122 6.68 -4.13 -1.08
N LEU A 123 6.66 -3.42 -2.21
CA LEU A 123 5.64 -3.67 -3.25
C LEU A 123 5.72 -5.11 -3.75
N ASN A 124 6.91 -5.60 -4.08
CA ASN A 124 7.12 -6.98 -4.51
C ASN A 124 6.68 -7.99 -3.44
N PHE A 125 6.95 -7.70 -2.15
CA PHE A 125 6.49 -8.54 -1.05
C PHE A 125 4.96 -8.61 -0.98
N VAL A 126 4.28 -7.47 -1.08
CA VAL A 126 2.80 -7.39 -1.07
C VAL A 126 2.21 -8.17 -2.25
N GLU A 127 2.72 -7.96 -3.46
CA GLU A 127 2.28 -8.65 -4.67
C GLU A 127 2.43 -10.17 -4.55
N TRP A 128 3.61 -10.59 -4.12
CA TRP A 128 3.96 -12.01 -4.02
C TRP A 128 3.21 -12.73 -2.91
N SER A 129 3.07 -12.12 -1.72
CA SER A 129 2.34 -12.72 -0.60
C SER A 129 0.88 -12.95 -0.95
N PHE A 130 0.25 -12.00 -1.66
CA PHE A 130 -1.15 -12.14 -2.10
C PHE A 130 -1.34 -13.25 -3.14
N LEU A 131 -0.41 -13.42 -4.07
CA LEU A 131 -0.46 -14.50 -5.05
C LEU A 131 -0.21 -15.86 -4.41
N ARG A 132 0.70 -15.94 -3.44
CA ARG A 132 1.08 -17.21 -2.81
C ARG A 132 0.03 -17.71 -1.82
N GLU A 133 -0.45 -16.85 -0.94
CA GLU A 133 -1.36 -17.25 0.13
C GLU A 133 -2.80 -17.46 -0.34
N ARG A 134 -3.26 -16.75 -1.32
CA ARG A 134 -4.57 -16.86 -2.00
C ARG A 134 -5.76 -17.16 -1.07
N ARG A 135 -5.79 -16.56 0.11
CA ARG A 135 -6.90 -16.75 1.06
C ARG A 135 -8.23 -16.21 0.55
N ALA A 136 -8.17 -15.23 -0.36
CA ALA A 136 -9.33 -14.65 -1.02
C ALA A 136 -9.01 -14.29 -2.47
N GLY A 137 -10.02 -14.25 -3.33
CA GLY A 137 -9.87 -13.78 -4.71
C GLY A 137 -9.64 -12.26 -4.74
N CYS A 138 -8.43 -11.86 -5.10
CA CYS A 138 -8.06 -10.47 -5.31
C CYS A 138 -7.19 -10.38 -6.56
N ARG A 139 -7.60 -9.57 -7.53
CA ARG A 139 -6.86 -9.39 -8.78
C ARG A 139 -6.05 -8.09 -8.79
N PHE A 140 -6.48 -7.09 -8.06
CA PHE A 140 -5.93 -5.75 -8.16
C PHE A 140 -5.34 -5.28 -6.84
N ILE A 141 -4.27 -4.48 -6.92
CA ILE A 141 -3.77 -3.69 -5.80
C ILE A 141 -4.03 -2.23 -6.15
N THR A 142 -4.56 -1.44 -5.21
CA THR A 142 -4.82 -0.01 -5.37
C THR A 142 -4.00 0.81 -4.38
N VAL A 143 -3.78 2.07 -4.71
CA VAL A 143 -3.16 3.06 -3.84
C VAL A 143 -3.64 4.45 -4.20
N ASP A 144 -3.89 5.30 -3.20
CA ASP A 144 -3.98 6.75 -3.39
C ASP A 144 -2.56 7.32 -3.25
N ALA A 145 -1.84 7.33 -4.37
CA ALA A 145 -0.46 7.79 -4.39
C ALA A 145 -0.40 9.32 -4.25
N LEU A 146 0.39 9.81 -3.30
CA LEU A 146 0.73 11.24 -3.26
C LEU A 146 1.35 11.65 -4.60
N ARG A 147 1.07 12.86 -5.07
CA ARG A 147 1.58 13.34 -6.38
C ARG A 147 3.10 13.19 -6.51
N GLU A 148 3.83 13.47 -5.44
CA GLU A 148 5.28 13.30 -5.40
C GLU A 148 5.73 11.83 -5.51
N ALA A 149 4.87 10.87 -5.13
CA ALA A 149 5.12 9.44 -5.18
C ALA A 149 4.58 8.76 -6.46
N GLU A 150 3.83 9.47 -7.31
CA GLU A 150 3.26 8.94 -8.55
C GLU A 150 4.32 8.26 -9.42
N GLY A 151 5.48 8.92 -9.59
CA GLY A 151 6.60 8.40 -10.36
C GLY A 151 7.21 7.11 -9.78
N PHE A 152 7.20 6.95 -8.45
CA PHE A 152 7.63 5.73 -7.80
C PHE A 152 6.69 4.56 -8.12
N TYR A 153 5.39 4.77 -7.97
CA TYR A 153 4.40 3.73 -8.30
C TYR A 153 4.38 3.40 -9.78
N ALA A 154 4.51 4.39 -10.67
CA ALA A 154 4.58 4.17 -12.12
C ALA A 154 5.80 3.32 -12.52
N LYS A 155 6.97 3.53 -11.91
CA LYS A 155 8.18 2.68 -12.10
C LYS A 155 7.97 1.25 -11.62
N ASN A 156 7.07 1.04 -10.66
CA ASN A 156 6.65 -0.27 -10.16
C ASN A 156 5.37 -0.79 -10.85
N PHE A 157 5.12 -0.35 -12.10
CA PHE A 157 4.06 -0.81 -12.99
C PHE A 157 2.63 -0.51 -12.56
N PHE A 158 2.42 0.31 -11.54
CA PHE A 158 1.11 0.86 -11.23
C PHE A 158 0.68 1.85 -12.32
N LYS A 159 -0.61 1.89 -12.60
CA LYS A 159 -1.23 2.76 -13.60
C LYS A 159 -2.34 3.58 -12.96
N PRO A 160 -2.55 4.83 -13.39
CA PRO A 160 -3.70 5.59 -12.95
C PRO A 160 -5.01 4.86 -13.28
N LEU A 161 -5.93 4.79 -12.32
CA LEU A 161 -7.29 4.27 -12.52
C LEU A 161 -8.24 5.37 -13.00
N VAL A 162 -7.92 6.60 -12.62
CA VAL A 162 -8.61 7.82 -13.00
C VAL A 162 -7.58 8.79 -13.58
N LYS A 163 -7.94 9.55 -14.59
CA LYS A 163 -7.07 10.61 -15.10
C LYS A 163 -6.93 11.70 -14.02
N PRO A 164 -5.73 11.92 -13.49
CA PRO A 164 -5.56 12.90 -12.42
C PRO A 164 -5.77 14.33 -12.93
N ALA A 165 -6.47 15.15 -12.16
CA ALA A 165 -6.55 16.59 -12.38
C ALA A 165 -5.30 17.29 -11.79
N PRO A 166 -4.93 18.48 -12.31
CA PRO A 166 -3.75 19.20 -11.81
C PRO A 166 -3.81 19.53 -10.32
N GLU A 167 -5.01 19.75 -9.79
CA GLU A 167 -5.30 20.13 -8.38
C GLU A 167 -5.35 18.93 -7.42
N ASP A 168 -5.39 17.70 -7.94
CA ASP A 168 -5.47 16.51 -7.08
C ASP A 168 -4.18 16.36 -6.26
N GLU A 169 -4.30 16.21 -4.96
CA GLU A 169 -3.18 15.92 -4.05
C GLU A 169 -2.70 14.47 -4.18
N THR A 170 -3.59 13.57 -4.60
CA THR A 170 -3.32 12.16 -4.78
C THR A 170 -3.78 11.67 -6.16
N VAL A 171 -3.19 10.58 -6.61
CA VAL A 171 -3.58 9.85 -7.83
C VAL A 171 -4.01 8.45 -7.43
N LEU A 172 -5.27 8.10 -7.73
CA LEU A 172 -5.72 6.71 -7.56
C LEU A 172 -5.07 5.85 -8.62
N MET A 173 -4.19 4.96 -8.21
CA MET A 173 -3.45 4.05 -9.08
C MET A 173 -3.78 2.58 -8.76
N PHE A 174 -3.55 1.71 -9.72
CA PHE A 174 -3.76 0.27 -9.56
C PHE A 174 -2.67 -0.55 -10.24
N PHE A 175 -2.46 -1.76 -9.72
CA PHE A 175 -1.64 -2.82 -10.29
C PHE A 175 -2.50 -4.06 -10.54
N ASP A 176 -2.33 -4.72 -11.69
CA ASP A 176 -3.05 -5.97 -12.03
C ASP A 176 -2.16 -7.17 -11.73
N LEU A 177 -2.42 -7.88 -10.64
CA LEU A 177 -1.69 -9.08 -10.22
C LEU A 177 -1.65 -10.19 -11.30
N LYS A 178 -2.58 -10.15 -12.26
CA LYS A 178 -2.61 -11.11 -13.37
C LYS A 178 -1.36 -11.02 -14.26
N VAL A 179 -0.66 -9.89 -14.25
CA VAL A 179 0.55 -9.66 -15.06
C VAL A 179 1.73 -10.51 -14.57
N ILE A 180 1.74 -10.85 -13.28
CA ILE A 180 2.83 -11.61 -12.62
C ILE A 180 2.37 -12.99 -12.10
N ALA A 181 1.11 -13.37 -12.33
CA ALA A 181 0.51 -14.62 -11.86
C ALA A 181 0.78 -15.80 -12.79
#